data_ae4398f65ee3521e79bbddd60365ff1a
#
_entry.id   ae4398f65ee3521e79bbddd60365ff1a
#
_cell.length_a   1.000
_cell.length_b   1.000
_cell.length_c   1.000
_cell.angle_alpha   90.00
_cell.angle_beta   90.00
_cell.angle_gamma   90.00
#
_symmetry.space_group_name_H-M   'P 1'
#
loop_
_entity.id
_entity.type
_entity.pdbx_description
1 polymer ?
#
loop_
_entity_poly.entity_id
_entity_poly.type
_entity_poly.pdbx_seq_one_letter_code
_entity_poly.pdbx_strand_id
1 'polypeptide(L)'
;MGLETLFAPERVAVVGATERDGSVGRAVMENLLSEFAGETVPVNPNTDAVLGLETVPDLTRTGDVDLAVVVVPPSVAIDVVRQAGEEGIENVVVITAGFGETGSEGAARERELREVAERYDLNLVGPNSLGVIATGVGMNATFGPDMALDGDISFMSQSGAFITAVLDWANDRGIGFRDVVSLGNKAVLDERDFVRAWGDDPDTDVVLGYLEGIGEGRAFIDAAREVTQDTPIVLVKSGRTEAGAHAAASHTGTIAGSEAAYEAGLDQAGVLRAENVQELFDSAEALAGQPLPESDDVAVVTNAGGPGVMATDAVGDAGLSLASFSQATLDQLGEELPETANIYNPVDVIGDADVDRFAAAIDTALSDPTVGAACIVSCPVAVLTFEELAAVIVEKQAEHGKPVAVCFMGGDSAREAQETLNAAGIPAYFDPARAIRSLDALREFRDSSTREYDPAAEYDDVDPDAVREILQEAAGRGETRIGVEAMDLLSAYGIPVPDGAVVDSPDDAREVAESIDGDVVMKVVSPDILHKSDIGASASASRTTRWPRRTTTWSSAHGPTSLTPTSSACRSRSCWTSTPASRLSSASTATRSSVPSYCSVSGASSSKCWRTPPFASRRSRSERRAR
;
A
#
# COMPACT_ATOMS: atom_id res chain seq x y z
N MET A 1 16.72 11.35 -12.10
CA MET A 1 17.12 12.68 -11.63
C MET A 1 16.87 12.75 -10.15
N GLY A 2 17.73 13.43 -9.40
CA GLY A 2 17.50 13.65 -7.97
C GLY A 2 16.36 14.64 -7.76
N LEU A 3 15.67 14.54 -6.63
CA LEU A 3 14.64 15.50 -6.22
C LEU A 3 15.16 16.54 -5.21
N GLU A 4 16.48 16.66 -5.06
CA GLU A 4 17.09 17.54 -4.06
C GLU A 4 16.65 19.00 -4.26
N THR A 5 16.61 19.48 -5.50
CA THR A 5 16.18 20.85 -5.82
C THR A 5 14.67 21.06 -5.73
N LEU A 6 13.85 19.99 -5.69
CA LEU A 6 12.42 20.09 -5.39
C LEU A 6 12.20 20.43 -3.91
N PHE A 7 12.99 19.82 -3.00
CA PHE A 7 12.84 19.99 -1.56
C PHE A 7 13.77 21.06 -0.96
N ALA A 8 14.84 21.44 -1.66
CA ALA A 8 15.74 22.50 -1.23
C ALA A 8 16.00 23.53 -2.35
N PRO A 9 14.94 24.16 -2.90
CA PRO A 9 15.11 25.19 -3.91
C PRO A 9 15.70 26.46 -3.29
N GLU A 10 16.55 27.16 -4.02
CA GLU A 10 16.98 28.50 -3.66
C GLU A 10 15.97 29.56 -4.14
N ARG A 11 15.24 29.25 -5.23
CA ARG A 11 14.31 30.19 -5.87
C ARG A 11 13.04 29.53 -6.39
N VAL A 12 11.88 30.03 -5.94
CA VAL A 12 10.55 29.50 -6.27
C VAL A 12 9.74 30.52 -7.04
N ALA A 13 9.24 30.18 -8.23
CA ALA A 13 8.31 30.99 -8.99
C ALA A 13 6.86 30.55 -8.76
N VAL A 14 5.94 31.48 -8.44
CA VAL A 14 4.52 31.21 -8.29
C VAL A 14 3.76 31.77 -9.49
N VAL A 15 3.34 30.88 -10.40
CA VAL A 15 2.61 31.26 -11.62
C VAL A 15 1.10 31.31 -11.34
N GLY A 16 0.54 32.52 -11.40
CA GLY A 16 -0.82 32.83 -10.97
C GLY A 16 -0.89 33.47 -9.60
N ALA A 17 0.25 34.01 -9.12
CA ALA A 17 0.33 34.82 -7.91
C ALA A 17 -0.68 36.00 -7.95
N THR A 18 -1.35 36.29 -6.84
CA THR A 18 -2.39 37.33 -6.78
C THR A 18 -2.65 37.79 -5.35
N GLU A 19 -3.12 39.02 -5.18
CA GLU A 19 -3.58 39.57 -3.87
C GLU A 19 -5.04 39.29 -3.58
N ARG A 20 -5.77 38.61 -4.49
CA ARG A 20 -7.20 38.36 -4.31
C ARG A 20 -7.48 37.49 -3.08
N ASP A 21 -8.24 37.98 -2.13
CA ASP A 21 -8.64 37.29 -0.91
C ASP A 21 -9.25 35.91 -1.22
N GLY A 22 -8.86 34.91 -0.46
CA GLY A 22 -9.37 33.53 -0.55
C GLY A 22 -8.99 32.79 -1.84
N SER A 23 -7.99 33.27 -2.58
CA SER A 23 -7.47 32.57 -3.76
C SER A 23 -6.26 31.70 -3.43
N VAL A 24 -6.13 30.58 -4.15
CA VAL A 24 -5.00 29.64 -4.02
C VAL A 24 -3.66 30.34 -4.25
N GLY A 25 -3.54 31.18 -5.30
CA GLY A 25 -2.29 31.86 -5.60
C GLY A 25 -1.86 32.86 -4.52
N ARG A 26 -2.80 33.44 -3.76
CA ARG A 26 -2.47 34.27 -2.60
C ARG A 26 -2.00 33.41 -1.42
N ALA A 27 -2.70 32.33 -1.12
CA ALA A 27 -2.33 31.44 -0.02
C ALA A 27 -0.91 30.86 -0.19
N VAL A 28 -0.57 30.38 -1.40
CA VAL A 28 0.79 29.90 -1.70
C VAL A 28 1.83 31.01 -1.51
N MET A 29 1.54 32.23 -1.97
CA MET A 29 2.45 33.37 -1.77
C MET A 29 2.62 33.71 -0.28
N GLU A 30 1.53 33.76 0.50
CA GLU A 30 1.60 34.04 1.94
C GLU A 30 2.39 32.98 2.68
N ASN A 31 2.20 31.70 2.36
CA ASN A 31 2.93 30.58 2.94
C ASN A 31 4.44 30.66 2.64
N LEU A 32 4.81 30.86 1.39
CA LEU A 32 6.24 31.00 1.02
C LEU A 32 6.88 32.21 1.68
N LEU A 33 6.18 33.32 1.77
CA LEU A 33 6.71 34.54 2.39
C LEU A 33 6.80 34.48 3.92
N SER A 34 6.21 33.47 4.56
CA SER A 34 6.24 33.35 6.03
C SER A 34 7.58 32.87 6.55
N GLU A 35 8.15 31.79 6.01
CA GLU A 35 9.32 31.12 6.58
C GLU A 35 10.36 30.66 5.54
N PHE A 36 10.02 30.63 4.25
CA PHE A 36 10.94 30.17 3.22
C PHE A 36 12.22 31.01 3.16
N ALA A 37 13.36 30.37 3.32
CA ALA A 37 14.66 31.05 3.36
C ALA A 37 15.15 31.54 1.98
N GLY A 38 14.59 30.99 0.88
CA GLY A 38 14.94 31.33 -0.49
C GLY A 38 14.16 32.53 -1.06
N GLU A 39 14.30 32.76 -2.35
CA GLU A 39 13.63 33.85 -3.05
C GLU A 39 12.29 33.40 -3.66
N THR A 40 11.23 34.16 -3.44
CA THR A 40 9.92 33.94 -4.05
C THR A 40 9.66 34.94 -5.16
N VAL A 41 9.37 34.45 -6.38
CA VAL A 41 9.12 35.27 -7.58
C VAL A 41 7.65 35.16 -7.98
N PRO A 42 6.84 36.19 -7.79
CA PRO A 42 5.46 36.18 -8.27
C PRO A 42 5.38 36.37 -9.79
N VAL A 43 4.66 35.48 -10.48
CA VAL A 43 4.47 35.53 -11.94
C VAL A 43 3.00 35.78 -12.24
N ASN A 44 2.69 36.97 -12.81
CA ASN A 44 1.34 37.35 -13.23
C ASN A 44 1.37 38.46 -14.28
N PRO A 45 0.86 38.27 -15.50
CA PRO A 45 0.86 39.30 -16.54
C PRO A 45 -0.13 40.45 -16.32
N ASN A 46 -1.00 40.35 -15.30
CA ASN A 46 -2.14 41.28 -15.11
C ASN A 46 -1.98 42.22 -13.90
N THR A 47 -0.84 42.14 -13.19
CA THR A 47 -0.57 43.01 -12.03
C THR A 47 0.91 43.33 -11.95
N ASP A 48 1.26 44.52 -11.44
CA ASP A 48 2.65 44.98 -11.33
C ASP A 48 3.31 44.51 -10.02
N ALA A 49 2.52 44.13 -9.01
CA ALA A 49 3.04 43.67 -7.72
C ALA A 49 2.05 42.73 -7.02
N VAL A 50 2.55 41.80 -6.19
CA VAL A 50 1.81 40.92 -5.29
C VAL A 50 2.51 40.89 -3.93
N LEU A 51 1.78 41.19 -2.86
CA LEU A 51 2.29 41.21 -1.48
C LEU A 51 3.59 42.00 -1.29
N GLY A 52 3.73 43.09 -2.06
CA GLY A 52 4.88 43.98 -2.01
C GLY A 52 6.08 43.56 -2.87
N LEU A 53 6.01 42.41 -3.55
CA LEU A 53 7.00 41.97 -4.53
C LEU A 53 6.59 42.37 -5.95
N GLU A 54 7.57 42.85 -6.75
CA GLU A 54 7.35 43.12 -8.17
C GLU A 54 7.07 41.83 -8.92
N THR A 55 6.02 41.82 -9.78
CA THR A 55 5.67 40.65 -10.59
C THR A 55 6.40 40.66 -11.92
N VAL A 56 6.67 39.45 -12.43
CA VAL A 56 7.09 39.26 -13.83
C VAL A 56 5.91 38.69 -14.64
N PRO A 57 5.85 38.98 -15.96
CA PRO A 57 4.69 38.57 -16.75
C PRO A 57 4.61 37.08 -17.05
N ASP A 58 5.74 36.38 -17.13
CA ASP A 58 5.88 34.97 -17.45
C ASP A 58 7.25 34.42 -16.98
N LEU A 59 7.47 33.11 -17.12
CA LEU A 59 8.68 32.43 -16.67
C LEU A 59 9.95 32.85 -17.41
N THR A 60 9.86 33.39 -18.65
CA THR A 60 11.05 33.87 -19.41
C THR A 60 11.75 35.07 -18.74
N ARG A 61 11.09 35.69 -17.75
CA ARG A 61 11.57 36.86 -17.02
C ARG A 61 11.95 36.60 -15.58
N THR A 62 11.83 35.35 -15.11
CA THR A 62 12.14 35.01 -13.72
C THR A 62 13.65 34.91 -13.44
N GLY A 63 14.48 34.69 -14.46
CA GLY A 63 15.85 34.23 -14.28
C GLY A 63 15.93 32.77 -13.84
N ASP A 64 17.03 32.33 -13.28
CA ASP A 64 17.20 30.95 -12.83
C ASP A 64 16.21 30.67 -11.68
N VAL A 65 15.39 29.63 -11.82
CA VAL A 65 14.38 29.19 -10.87
C VAL A 65 14.47 27.67 -10.73
N ASP A 66 14.46 27.18 -9.49
CA ASP A 66 14.58 25.76 -9.20
C ASP A 66 13.21 25.06 -9.19
N LEU A 67 12.16 25.79 -8.80
CA LEU A 67 10.79 25.26 -8.65
C LEU A 67 9.75 26.26 -9.18
N ALA A 68 8.86 25.80 -10.05
CA ALA A 68 7.68 26.55 -10.48
C ALA A 68 6.39 25.95 -9.88
N VAL A 69 5.65 26.75 -9.12
CA VAL A 69 4.33 26.41 -8.56
C VAL A 69 3.24 26.99 -9.43
N VAL A 70 2.42 26.11 -10.03
CA VAL A 70 1.43 26.47 -11.07
C VAL A 70 0.02 26.47 -10.50
N VAL A 71 -0.60 27.67 -10.43
CA VAL A 71 -1.95 27.92 -9.90
C VAL A 71 -2.85 28.67 -10.90
N VAL A 72 -2.67 28.42 -12.18
CA VAL A 72 -3.47 29.00 -13.27
C VAL A 72 -4.52 28.01 -13.78
N PRO A 73 -5.56 28.44 -14.54
CA PRO A 73 -6.56 27.53 -15.09
C PRO A 73 -5.94 26.38 -15.92
N PRO A 74 -6.57 25.17 -15.96
CA PRO A 74 -5.98 24.00 -16.57
C PRO A 74 -5.65 24.14 -18.07
N SER A 75 -6.38 25.01 -18.79
CA SER A 75 -6.08 25.32 -20.19
C SER A 75 -4.80 26.14 -20.38
N VAL A 76 -4.32 26.82 -19.35
CA VAL A 76 -3.10 27.65 -19.35
C VAL A 76 -1.93 26.88 -18.73
N ALA A 77 -2.21 25.96 -17.79
CA ALA A 77 -1.20 25.22 -17.06
C ALA A 77 -0.24 24.44 -17.97
N ILE A 78 -0.76 23.83 -19.05
CA ILE A 78 0.06 23.08 -20.02
C ILE A 78 1.08 23.98 -20.72
N ASP A 79 0.65 25.20 -21.11
CA ASP A 79 1.56 26.16 -21.75
C ASP A 79 2.61 26.68 -20.76
N VAL A 80 2.25 26.86 -19.48
CA VAL A 80 3.20 27.23 -18.42
C VAL A 80 4.22 26.13 -18.17
N VAL A 81 3.80 24.85 -18.12
CA VAL A 81 4.72 23.71 -17.95
C VAL A 81 5.65 23.58 -19.15
N ARG A 82 5.14 23.84 -20.37
CA ARG A 82 5.99 23.92 -21.57
C ARG A 82 7.02 25.02 -21.47
N GLN A 83 6.61 26.21 -21.01
CA GLN A 83 7.52 27.33 -20.80
C GLN A 83 8.57 27.03 -19.73
N ALA A 84 8.19 26.38 -18.63
CA ALA A 84 9.15 25.94 -17.59
C ALA A 84 10.24 25.05 -18.22
N GLY A 85 9.86 24.07 -19.04
CA GLY A 85 10.82 23.22 -19.74
C GLY A 85 11.70 23.97 -20.75
N GLU A 86 11.16 24.95 -21.46
CA GLU A 86 11.93 25.80 -22.41
C GLU A 86 12.96 26.68 -21.70
N GLU A 87 12.66 27.13 -20.47
CA GLU A 87 13.55 27.93 -19.62
C GLU A 87 14.50 27.08 -18.75
N GLY A 88 14.38 25.74 -18.77
CA GLY A 88 15.24 24.83 -18.04
C GLY A 88 14.90 24.70 -16.55
N ILE A 89 13.68 25.02 -16.15
CA ILE A 89 13.18 24.81 -14.78
C ILE A 89 12.85 23.32 -14.62
N GLU A 90 13.60 22.61 -13.79
CA GLU A 90 13.50 21.15 -13.67
C GLU A 90 12.28 20.70 -12.87
N ASN A 91 11.87 21.45 -11.82
CA ASN A 91 10.80 21.04 -10.90
C ASN A 91 9.55 21.88 -11.08
N VAL A 92 8.41 21.22 -11.22
CA VAL A 92 7.10 21.87 -11.40
C VAL A 92 6.06 21.24 -10.49
N VAL A 93 5.38 22.02 -9.68
CA VAL A 93 4.23 21.61 -8.87
C VAL A 93 2.97 22.17 -9.50
N VAL A 94 2.07 21.31 -9.98
CA VAL A 94 0.79 21.72 -10.58
C VAL A 94 -0.34 21.53 -9.57
N ILE A 95 -0.71 22.61 -8.87
CA ILE A 95 -1.81 22.62 -7.89
C ILE A 95 -3.16 22.51 -8.61
N THR A 96 -3.26 23.08 -9.79
CA THR A 96 -4.47 23.19 -10.59
C THR A 96 -5.15 21.83 -10.81
N ALA A 97 -6.47 21.78 -10.51
CA ALA A 97 -7.36 20.68 -10.85
C ALA A 97 -8.00 20.88 -12.25
N GLY A 98 -8.74 19.88 -12.76
CA GLY A 98 -9.42 19.92 -14.06
C GLY A 98 -8.76 19.02 -15.10
N PHE A 99 -8.06 17.97 -14.65
CA PHE A 99 -7.36 16.96 -15.42
C PHE A 99 -8.07 15.60 -15.33
N GLY A 100 -7.36 14.51 -15.17
CA GLY A 100 -7.88 13.14 -15.22
C GLY A 100 -9.07 12.86 -14.32
N GLU A 101 -9.17 13.51 -13.18
CA GLU A 101 -10.27 13.41 -12.22
C GLU A 101 -11.62 13.96 -12.76
N THR A 102 -11.60 14.75 -13.84
CA THR A 102 -12.82 15.33 -14.44
C THR A 102 -13.37 14.56 -15.65
N GLY A 103 -12.87 13.34 -15.90
CA GLY A 103 -13.34 12.47 -16.97
C GLY A 103 -12.53 12.58 -18.26
N SER A 104 -13.09 12.14 -19.38
CA SER A 104 -12.34 11.90 -20.64
C SER A 104 -11.63 13.14 -21.22
N GLU A 105 -12.24 14.31 -21.11
CA GLU A 105 -11.65 15.56 -21.58
C GLU A 105 -10.47 15.98 -20.69
N GLY A 106 -10.64 15.85 -19.36
CA GLY A 106 -9.56 16.08 -18.40
C GLY A 106 -8.42 15.09 -18.56
N ALA A 107 -8.71 13.82 -18.79
CA ALA A 107 -7.71 12.79 -19.08
C ALA A 107 -6.92 13.07 -20.39
N ALA A 108 -7.55 13.71 -21.37
CA ALA A 108 -6.83 14.14 -22.58
C ALA A 108 -5.83 15.27 -22.27
N ARG A 109 -6.24 16.25 -21.43
CA ARG A 109 -5.34 17.33 -20.96
C ARG A 109 -4.19 16.79 -20.14
N GLU A 110 -4.44 15.80 -19.28
CA GLU A 110 -3.39 15.18 -18.45
C GLU A 110 -2.37 14.44 -19.30
N ARG A 111 -2.80 13.73 -20.35
CA ARG A 111 -1.86 13.13 -21.32
C ARG A 111 -0.99 14.17 -22.01
N GLU A 112 -1.58 15.30 -22.46
CA GLU A 112 -0.83 16.40 -23.08
C GLU A 112 0.17 17.01 -22.07
N LEU A 113 -0.23 17.20 -20.82
CA LEU A 113 0.63 17.69 -19.74
C LEU A 113 1.82 16.75 -19.54
N ARG A 114 1.57 15.44 -19.46
CA ARG A 114 2.60 14.40 -19.34
C ARG A 114 3.55 14.42 -20.53
N GLU A 115 3.05 14.45 -21.77
CA GLU A 115 3.88 14.50 -22.98
C GLU A 115 4.80 15.73 -23.01
N VAL A 116 4.32 16.87 -22.48
CA VAL A 116 5.15 18.07 -22.34
C VAL A 116 6.22 17.87 -21.29
N ALA A 117 5.86 17.38 -20.11
CA ALA A 117 6.81 17.15 -19.03
C ALA A 117 7.89 16.12 -19.41
N GLU A 118 7.52 15.00 -20.04
CA GLU A 118 8.45 13.98 -20.53
C GLU A 118 9.40 14.53 -21.61
N ARG A 119 8.90 15.41 -22.49
CA ARG A 119 9.74 16.03 -23.54
C ARG A 119 10.89 16.85 -22.99
N TYR A 120 10.69 17.54 -21.88
CA TYR A 120 11.67 18.41 -21.26
C TYR A 120 12.31 17.79 -20.02
N ASP A 121 11.98 16.53 -19.71
CA ASP A 121 12.51 15.76 -18.58
C ASP A 121 12.26 16.46 -17.23
N LEU A 122 10.99 16.92 -17.02
CA LEU A 122 10.58 17.68 -15.84
C LEU A 122 10.16 16.75 -14.71
N ASN A 123 10.57 17.07 -13.49
CA ASN A 123 10.01 16.57 -12.25
C ASN A 123 8.67 17.25 -11.99
N LEU A 124 7.55 16.63 -12.36
CA LEU A 124 6.22 17.21 -12.21
C LEU A 124 5.42 16.52 -11.13
N VAL A 125 5.06 17.28 -10.07
CA VAL A 125 4.15 16.88 -9.00
C VAL A 125 2.72 17.26 -9.35
N GLY A 126 1.78 16.34 -9.17
CA GLY A 126 0.37 16.57 -9.49
C GLY A 126 0.01 16.12 -10.90
N PRO A 127 -0.91 16.76 -11.61
CA PRO A 127 -1.77 17.90 -11.23
C PRO A 127 -2.80 17.56 -10.13
N ASN A 128 -3.66 18.51 -9.78
CA ASN A 128 -4.66 18.34 -8.72
C ASN A 128 -3.99 18.04 -7.36
N SER A 129 -2.91 18.73 -7.06
CA SER A 129 -2.09 18.61 -5.85
C SER A 129 -2.40 19.71 -4.85
N LEU A 130 -2.20 19.48 -3.56
CA LEU A 130 -2.14 20.53 -2.55
C LEU A 130 -0.85 21.35 -2.68
N GLY A 131 0.25 20.70 -3.09
CA GLY A 131 1.60 21.24 -3.15
C GLY A 131 2.61 20.40 -2.38
N VAL A 132 3.74 21.02 -2.03
CA VAL A 132 4.85 20.41 -1.29
C VAL A 132 5.26 21.29 -0.11
N ILE A 133 5.73 20.67 0.98
CA ILE A 133 6.36 21.31 2.13
C ILE A 133 7.75 20.68 2.32
N ALA A 134 8.75 21.50 2.60
CA ALA A 134 10.08 21.06 2.99
C ALA A 134 10.54 21.91 4.19
N THR A 135 10.59 21.30 5.37
CA THR A 135 10.82 22.01 6.63
C THR A 135 12.28 22.47 6.75
N GLY A 136 13.21 21.68 6.21
CA GLY A 136 14.64 22.00 6.25
C GLY A 136 15.04 23.36 5.62
N VAL A 137 14.20 23.90 4.72
CA VAL A 137 14.37 25.24 4.12
C VAL A 137 13.21 26.19 4.45
N GLY A 138 12.28 25.78 5.32
CA GLY A 138 11.08 26.55 5.69
C GLY A 138 10.10 26.75 4.55
N MET A 139 10.11 25.85 3.53
CA MET A 139 9.27 25.97 2.34
C MET A 139 7.89 25.37 2.57
N ASN A 140 6.84 26.20 2.47
CA ASN A 140 5.47 25.75 2.32
C ASN A 140 4.92 26.22 0.97
N ALA A 141 5.10 25.41 -0.06
CA ALA A 141 4.60 25.64 -1.42
C ALA A 141 3.20 25.01 -1.61
N THR A 142 2.33 25.11 -0.59
CA THR A 142 0.94 24.66 -0.59
C THR A 142 -0.04 25.81 -0.39
N PHE A 143 -1.33 25.53 -0.56
CA PHE A 143 -2.40 26.43 -0.14
C PHE A 143 -3.07 25.98 1.19
N GLY A 144 -2.46 25.04 1.91
CA GLY A 144 -2.86 24.64 3.26
C GLY A 144 -2.61 25.75 4.28
N PRO A 145 -3.34 25.77 5.41
CA PRO A 145 -3.24 26.85 6.39
C PRO A 145 -1.98 26.77 7.27
N ASP A 146 -1.39 25.59 7.42
CA ASP A 146 -0.39 25.32 8.44
C ASP A 146 0.95 24.90 7.81
N MET A 147 2.04 25.31 8.44
CA MET A 147 3.39 24.75 8.22
C MET A 147 3.54 23.49 9.06
N ALA A 148 4.26 22.51 8.56
CA ALA A 148 4.69 21.34 9.33
C ALA A 148 5.77 21.72 10.36
N LEU A 149 5.77 21.08 11.52
CA LEU A 149 6.92 21.12 12.41
C LEU A 149 8.11 20.40 11.76
N ASP A 150 9.31 20.88 12.04
CA ASP A 150 10.55 20.23 11.61
C ASP A 150 10.75 18.88 12.30
N GLY A 151 11.15 17.86 11.54
CA GLY A 151 11.33 16.48 12.01
C GLY A 151 11.92 15.57 10.95
N ASP A 152 11.81 14.28 11.17
CA ASP A 152 12.48 13.20 10.45
C ASP A 152 11.51 12.28 9.67
N ILE A 153 10.23 12.62 9.61
CA ILE A 153 9.20 11.86 8.90
C ILE A 153 8.93 12.49 7.53
N SER A 154 9.11 11.73 6.44
CA SER A 154 8.68 12.15 5.11
C SER A 154 7.32 11.56 4.76
N PHE A 155 6.37 12.40 4.33
CA PHE A 155 4.98 12.01 4.16
C PHE A 155 4.43 12.31 2.77
N MET A 156 3.85 11.32 2.11
CA MET A 156 3.14 11.49 0.84
C MET A 156 1.65 11.14 0.96
N SER A 157 0.82 11.87 0.26
CA SER A 157 -0.62 11.60 0.21
C SER A 157 -1.23 11.85 -1.17
N GLN A 158 -2.08 10.93 -1.63
CA GLN A 158 -2.93 11.17 -2.81
C GLN A 158 -4.10 12.11 -2.51
N SER A 159 -4.40 12.38 -1.24
CA SER A 159 -5.46 13.29 -0.81
C SER A 159 -4.88 14.56 -0.21
N GLY A 160 -5.03 15.70 -0.91
CA GLY A 160 -4.59 17.00 -0.40
C GLY A 160 -5.33 17.43 0.87
N ALA A 161 -6.65 17.23 0.94
CA ALA A 161 -7.43 17.54 2.13
C ALA A 161 -7.04 16.68 3.34
N PHE A 162 -6.54 15.48 3.11
CA PHE A 162 -6.02 14.61 4.18
C PHE A 162 -4.72 15.18 4.77
N ILE A 163 -3.84 15.74 3.94
CA ILE A 163 -2.61 16.39 4.43
C ILE A 163 -2.94 17.54 5.40
N THR A 164 -3.88 18.42 5.06
CA THR A 164 -4.22 19.55 5.95
C THR A 164 -4.76 19.07 7.30
N ALA A 165 -5.58 18.02 7.32
CA ALA A 165 -6.06 17.43 8.56
C ALA A 165 -4.95 16.73 9.37
N VAL A 166 -4.00 16.11 8.69
CA VAL A 166 -2.83 15.46 9.31
C VAL A 166 -1.91 16.51 9.94
N LEU A 167 -1.62 17.61 9.24
CA LEU A 167 -0.75 18.67 9.77
C LEU A 167 -1.32 19.33 11.02
N ASP A 168 -2.62 19.69 11.01
CA ASP A 168 -3.31 20.25 12.19
C ASP A 168 -3.22 19.28 13.40
N TRP A 169 -3.48 17.99 13.16
CA TRP A 169 -3.44 16.96 14.18
C TRP A 169 -2.00 16.66 14.66
N ALA A 170 -1.00 16.63 13.78
CA ALA A 170 0.38 16.35 14.10
C ALA A 170 1.05 17.50 14.86
N ASN A 171 0.79 18.74 14.43
CA ASN A 171 1.27 19.94 15.10
C ASN A 171 0.79 20.03 16.57
N ASP A 172 -0.49 19.65 16.85
CA ASP A 172 -1.02 19.57 18.23
C ASP A 172 -0.27 18.54 19.10
N ARG A 173 0.38 17.56 18.48
CA ARG A 173 1.12 16.46 19.15
C ARG A 173 2.63 16.62 19.14
N GLY A 174 3.14 17.65 18.47
CA GLY A 174 4.56 17.87 18.33
C GLY A 174 5.25 16.88 17.39
N ILE A 175 4.50 16.26 16.45
CA ILE A 175 5.05 15.37 15.44
C ILE A 175 5.58 16.21 14.28
N GLY A 176 6.88 16.12 14.00
CA GLY A 176 7.55 16.85 12.94
C GLY A 176 7.66 16.04 11.64
N PHE A 177 7.81 16.77 10.54
CA PHE A 177 8.02 16.20 9.21
C PHE A 177 9.30 16.78 8.58
N ARG A 178 9.98 15.97 7.80
CA ARG A 178 11.07 16.40 6.92
C ARG A 178 10.48 17.02 5.65
N ASP A 179 9.69 16.23 4.93
CA ASP A 179 9.01 16.62 3.71
C ASP A 179 7.56 16.17 3.69
N VAL A 180 6.68 16.96 3.05
CA VAL A 180 5.29 16.57 2.82
C VAL A 180 4.93 16.80 1.35
N VAL A 181 4.40 15.77 0.68
CA VAL A 181 4.03 15.84 -0.73
C VAL A 181 2.59 15.43 -0.97
N SER A 182 1.84 16.29 -1.65
CA SER A 182 0.55 15.93 -2.23
C SER A 182 0.75 15.39 -3.63
N LEU A 183 0.57 14.09 -3.82
CA LEU A 183 0.81 13.41 -5.10
C LEU A 183 -0.16 13.84 -6.21
N GLY A 184 -1.40 14.21 -5.85
CA GLY A 184 -2.46 14.52 -6.81
C GLY A 184 -2.74 13.35 -7.77
N ASN A 185 -2.85 13.64 -9.07
CA ASN A 185 -3.14 12.64 -10.10
C ASN A 185 -1.92 11.79 -10.51
N LYS A 186 -0.71 12.13 -10.07
CA LYS A 186 0.53 11.40 -10.39
C LYS A 186 0.78 11.31 -11.91
N ALA A 187 0.73 12.45 -12.58
CA ALA A 187 0.89 12.46 -14.03
C ALA A 187 2.32 12.08 -14.48
N VAL A 188 3.34 12.44 -13.71
CA VAL A 188 4.76 12.13 -13.95
C VAL A 188 5.37 11.50 -12.72
N LEU A 189 5.67 12.29 -11.67
CA LEU A 189 6.19 11.75 -10.41
C LEU A 189 5.07 10.99 -9.67
N ASP A 190 5.41 9.82 -9.18
CA ASP A 190 4.53 8.98 -8.38
C ASP A 190 5.19 8.55 -7.06
N GLU A 191 4.56 7.68 -6.31
CA GLU A 191 5.03 7.18 -5.01
C GLU A 191 6.43 6.56 -5.06
N ARG A 192 6.86 6.00 -6.20
CA ARG A 192 8.18 5.35 -6.36
C ARG A 192 9.31 6.36 -6.30
N ASP A 193 9.08 7.52 -6.93
CA ASP A 193 10.10 8.57 -7.05
C ASP A 193 10.40 9.17 -5.68
N PHE A 194 9.34 9.40 -4.87
CA PHE A 194 9.48 9.92 -3.51
C PHE A 194 10.06 8.89 -2.55
N VAL A 195 9.64 7.61 -2.65
CA VAL A 195 10.24 6.53 -1.85
C VAL A 195 11.75 6.45 -2.06
N ARG A 196 12.22 6.51 -3.31
CA ARG A 196 13.66 6.51 -3.61
C ARG A 196 14.36 7.75 -3.09
N ALA A 197 13.79 8.93 -3.36
CA ALA A 197 14.40 10.19 -2.94
C ALA A 197 14.57 10.26 -1.41
N TRP A 198 13.56 9.84 -0.66
CA TRP A 198 13.61 9.83 0.80
C TRP A 198 14.42 8.67 1.39
N GLY A 199 14.51 7.53 0.69
CA GLY A 199 15.42 6.46 1.06
C GLY A 199 16.89 6.83 0.94
N ASP A 200 17.22 7.79 0.08
CA ASP A 200 18.57 8.34 -0.09
C ASP A 200 18.83 9.58 0.82
N ASP A 201 17.77 10.16 1.45
CA ASP A 201 17.91 11.33 2.34
C ASP A 201 18.27 10.88 3.76
N PRO A 202 19.47 11.25 4.28
CA PRO A 202 19.91 10.88 5.62
C PRO A 202 19.13 11.55 6.76
N ASP A 203 18.29 12.55 6.45
CA ASP A 203 17.45 13.25 7.41
C ASP A 203 16.01 12.70 7.42
N THR A 204 15.73 11.61 6.67
CA THR A 204 14.46 10.89 6.67
C THR A 204 14.60 9.55 7.39
N ASP A 205 14.04 9.43 8.58
CA ASP A 205 14.05 8.18 9.37
C ASP A 205 12.88 7.26 9.03
N VAL A 206 11.72 7.81 8.60
CA VAL A 206 10.53 7.04 8.25
C VAL A 206 9.79 7.65 7.07
N VAL A 207 9.36 6.82 6.12
CA VAL A 207 8.48 7.22 5.01
C VAL A 207 7.05 6.81 5.30
N LEU A 208 6.14 7.77 5.29
CA LEU A 208 4.71 7.54 5.44
C LEU A 208 3.95 7.79 4.13
N GLY A 209 2.86 7.04 3.94
CA GLY A 209 2.01 7.27 2.78
C GLY A 209 0.53 6.97 3.00
N TYR A 210 -0.31 7.82 2.40
CA TYR A 210 -1.72 7.56 2.20
C TYR A 210 -1.98 7.40 0.71
N LEU A 211 -2.28 6.18 0.26
CA LEU A 211 -2.43 5.82 -1.15
C LEU A 211 -3.83 5.26 -1.45
N GLU A 212 -4.45 5.76 -2.50
CA GLU A 212 -5.71 5.25 -3.06
C GLU A 212 -5.47 4.18 -4.13
N GLY A 213 -4.33 4.23 -4.81
CA GLY A 213 -3.88 3.26 -5.80
C GLY A 213 -2.39 3.37 -6.08
N ILE A 214 -1.78 2.26 -6.46
CA ILE A 214 -0.39 2.18 -6.94
C ILE A 214 -0.46 1.86 -8.43
N GLY A 215 0.17 2.71 -9.26
CA GLY A 215 0.09 2.60 -10.71
C GLY A 215 0.91 1.43 -11.24
N GLU A 216 2.20 1.49 -11.09
CA GLU A 216 3.20 0.54 -11.58
C GLU A 216 3.66 -0.40 -10.45
N GLY A 217 2.76 -1.30 -9.98
CA GLY A 217 2.96 -2.11 -8.78
C GLY A 217 4.30 -2.84 -8.71
N ARG A 218 4.79 -3.41 -9.83
CA ARG A 218 6.09 -4.10 -9.85
C ARG A 218 7.25 -3.14 -9.60
N ALA A 219 7.24 -2.00 -10.27
CA ALA A 219 8.29 -1.00 -10.11
C ALA A 219 8.26 -0.35 -8.72
N PHE A 220 7.06 -0.23 -8.11
CA PHE A 220 6.93 0.20 -6.71
C PHE A 220 7.54 -0.84 -5.75
N ILE A 221 7.23 -2.14 -5.94
CA ILE A 221 7.80 -3.21 -5.12
C ILE A 221 9.34 -3.20 -5.19
N ASP A 222 9.89 -3.05 -6.38
CA ASP A 222 11.34 -3.04 -6.58
C ASP A 222 11.98 -1.81 -5.91
N ALA A 223 11.39 -0.61 -6.05
CA ALA A 223 11.86 0.62 -5.40
C ALA A 223 11.75 0.55 -3.86
N ALA A 224 10.57 0.15 -3.35
CA ALA A 224 10.35 0.08 -1.92
C ALA A 224 11.25 -0.96 -1.24
N ARG A 225 11.52 -2.10 -1.91
CA ARG A 225 12.43 -3.13 -1.41
C ARG A 225 13.88 -2.66 -1.25
N GLU A 226 14.34 -1.77 -2.12
CA GLU A 226 15.65 -1.16 -1.99
C GLU A 226 15.72 -0.30 -0.73
N VAL A 227 14.68 0.49 -0.48
CA VAL A 227 14.61 1.44 0.63
C VAL A 227 14.34 0.76 1.97
N THR A 228 13.45 -0.25 2.02
CA THR A 228 13.06 -0.95 3.27
C THR A 228 14.16 -1.82 3.86
N GLN A 229 15.35 -1.87 3.26
CA GLN A 229 16.53 -2.45 3.90
C GLN A 229 17.05 -1.58 5.05
N ASP A 230 16.92 -0.26 4.93
CA ASP A 230 17.47 0.71 5.87
C ASP A 230 16.41 1.68 6.42
N THR A 231 15.45 2.12 5.61
CA THR A 231 14.42 3.10 5.97
C THR A 231 13.03 2.47 5.97
N PRO A 232 12.30 2.45 7.09
CA PRO A 232 10.95 1.91 7.17
C PRO A 232 9.95 2.73 6.34
N ILE A 233 9.05 2.01 5.66
CA ILE A 233 7.93 2.59 4.92
C ILE A 233 6.63 2.08 5.53
N VAL A 234 5.75 2.98 5.96
CA VAL A 234 4.44 2.64 6.51
C VAL A 234 3.33 3.26 5.64
N LEU A 235 2.41 2.45 5.16
CA LEU A 235 1.35 2.90 4.26
C LEU A 235 -0.05 2.60 4.78
N VAL A 236 -0.94 3.59 4.66
CA VAL A 236 -2.38 3.37 4.65
C VAL A 236 -2.84 3.25 3.19
N LYS A 237 -3.30 2.06 2.79
CA LYS A 237 -3.93 1.84 1.48
C LYS A 237 -5.45 1.88 1.63
N SER A 238 -6.09 2.91 1.09
CA SER A 238 -7.55 3.06 1.09
C SER A 238 -8.22 2.19 0.01
N GLY A 239 -9.53 1.99 0.11
CA GLY A 239 -10.29 1.19 -0.86
C GLY A 239 -10.15 -0.32 -0.68
N ARG A 240 -9.97 -0.83 0.55
CA ARG A 240 -9.80 -2.25 0.90
C ARG A 240 -11.03 -3.11 0.65
N THR A 241 -12.21 -2.55 0.90
CA THR A 241 -13.47 -3.25 0.70
C THR A 241 -14.02 -2.99 -0.70
N GLU A 242 -14.92 -3.85 -1.20
CA GLU A 242 -15.57 -3.65 -2.50
C GLU A 242 -16.27 -2.27 -2.58
N ALA A 243 -16.93 -1.84 -1.50
CA ALA A 243 -17.56 -0.52 -1.42
C ALA A 243 -16.51 0.62 -1.41
N GLY A 244 -15.41 0.45 -0.66
CA GLY A 244 -14.29 1.38 -0.62
C GLY A 244 -13.56 1.48 -1.97
N ALA A 245 -13.34 0.35 -2.65
CA ALA A 245 -12.76 0.28 -3.97
C ALA A 245 -13.60 1.02 -5.02
N HIS A 246 -14.93 0.89 -4.93
CA HIS A 246 -15.88 1.62 -5.77
C HIS A 246 -15.84 3.15 -5.51
N ALA A 247 -15.70 3.54 -4.24
CA ALA A 247 -15.58 4.96 -3.87
C ALA A 247 -14.26 5.53 -4.37
N ALA A 248 -13.13 4.86 -4.17
CA ALA A 248 -11.81 5.25 -4.66
C ALA A 248 -11.79 5.37 -6.19
N ALA A 249 -12.30 4.37 -6.91
CA ALA A 249 -12.40 4.39 -8.38
C ALA A 249 -13.25 5.55 -8.90
N SER A 250 -14.30 5.93 -8.18
CA SER A 250 -15.15 7.08 -8.54
C SER A 250 -14.43 8.42 -8.29
N HIS A 251 -13.50 8.47 -7.36
CA HIS A 251 -12.75 9.67 -6.98
C HIS A 251 -11.52 9.88 -7.87
N THR A 252 -10.76 8.82 -8.15
CA THR A 252 -9.50 8.88 -8.91
C THR A 252 -9.62 8.51 -10.38
N GLY A 253 -10.75 7.93 -10.80
CA GLY A 253 -10.92 7.39 -12.15
C GLY A 253 -10.12 6.11 -12.43
N THR A 254 -9.45 5.55 -11.43
CA THR A 254 -8.58 4.38 -11.55
C THR A 254 -9.33 3.10 -11.14
N ILE A 255 -9.14 2.00 -11.88
CA ILE A 255 -9.68 0.69 -11.50
C ILE A 255 -8.88 0.17 -10.32
N ALA A 256 -9.55 -0.07 -9.19
CA ALA A 256 -8.91 -0.64 -8.00
C ALA A 256 -8.45 -2.09 -8.27
N GLY A 257 -7.19 -2.39 -7.92
CA GLY A 257 -6.66 -3.75 -7.89
C GLY A 257 -7.30 -4.58 -6.77
N SER A 258 -7.05 -5.91 -6.77
CA SER A 258 -7.54 -6.76 -5.69
C SER A 258 -6.79 -6.47 -4.38
N GLU A 259 -7.48 -6.46 -3.26
CA GLU A 259 -6.90 -6.29 -1.93
C GLU A 259 -5.77 -7.28 -1.65
N ALA A 260 -5.97 -8.56 -1.99
CA ALA A 260 -4.95 -9.59 -1.82
C ALA A 260 -3.67 -9.33 -2.64
N ALA A 261 -3.77 -8.67 -3.80
CA ALA A 261 -2.60 -8.30 -4.58
C ALA A 261 -1.82 -7.14 -3.93
N TYR A 262 -2.51 -6.16 -3.35
CA TYR A 262 -1.88 -5.09 -2.59
C TYR A 262 -1.19 -5.63 -1.33
N GLU A 263 -1.87 -6.48 -0.55
CA GLU A 263 -1.33 -7.11 0.64
C GLU A 263 -0.04 -7.88 0.32
N ALA A 264 -0.10 -8.76 -0.70
CA ALA A 264 1.07 -9.53 -1.12
C ALA A 264 2.21 -8.65 -1.67
N GLY A 265 1.87 -7.59 -2.43
CA GLY A 265 2.87 -6.68 -3.00
C GLY A 265 3.57 -5.84 -1.94
N LEU A 266 2.83 -5.31 -0.95
CA LEU A 266 3.40 -4.54 0.16
C LEU A 266 4.27 -5.42 1.07
N ASP A 267 3.81 -6.64 1.43
CA ASP A 267 4.63 -7.59 2.18
C ASP A 267 5.90 -7.97 1.41
N GLN A 268 5.80 -8.21 0.11
CA GLN A 268 6.96 -8.51 -0.75
C GLN A 268 7.95 -7.33 -0.82
N ALA A 269 7.45 -6.10 -0.70
CA ALA A 269 8.26 -4.89 -0.69
C ALA A 269 8.87 -4.56 0.68
N GLY A 270 8.51 -5.29 1.74
CA GLY A 270 8.91 -4.99 3.12
C GLY A 270 8.21 -3.76 3.71
N VAL A 271 7.12 -3.33 3.08
CA VAL A 271 6.34 -2.15 3.50
C VAL A 271 5.34 -2.54 4.58
N LEU A 272 5.38 -1.83 5.70
CA LEU A 272 4.43 -2.00 6.79
C LEU A 272 3.08 -1.40 6.41
N ARG A 273 2.01 -2.07 6.77
CA ARG A 273 0.66 -1.65 6.42
C ARG A 273 -0.13 -1.25 7.66
N ALA A 274 -0.43 0.03 7.79
CA ALA A 274 -1.34 0.54 8.80
C ALA A 274 -2.80 0.43 8.36
N GLU A 275 -3.70 0.07 9.28
CA GLU A 275 -5.14 -0.04 9.01
C GLU A 275 -5.87 1.30 9.02
N ASN A 276 -5.33 2.27 9.77
CA ASN A 276 -5.91 3.59 9.97
C ASN A 276 -4.82 4.64 10.25
N VAL A 277 -5.23 5.91 10.28
CA VAL A 277 -4.33 7.06 10.48
C VAL A 277 -3.60 7.02 11.82
N GLN A 278 -4.30 6.60 12.88
CA GLN A 278 -3.70 6.52 14.22
C GLN A 278 -2.55 5.52 14.24
N GLU A 279 -2.76 4.35 13.66
CA GLU A 279 -1.74 3.30 13.58
C GLU A 279 -0.57 3.69 12.67
N LEU A 280 -0.83 4.46 11.59
CA LEU A 280 0.20 5.02 10.73
C LEU A 280 1.21 5.86 11.53
N PHE A 281 0.70 6.77 12.37
CA PHE A 281 1.55 7.65 13.16
C PHE A 281 2.11 6.99 14.41
N ASP A 282 1.36 6.08 15.05
CA ASP A 282 1.89 5.29 16.18
C ASP A 282 3.12 4.46 15.76
N SER A 283 3.06 3.87 14.55
CA SER A 283 4.19 3.14 13.98
C SER A 283 5.34 4.07 13.61
N ALA A 284 5.04 5.26 13.06
CA ALA A 284 6.06 6.23 12.70
C ALA A 284 6.86 6.73 13.92
N GLU A 285 6.15 7.14 14.99
CA GLU A 285 6.81 7.61 16.23
C GLU A 285 7.74 6.53 16.82
N ALA A 286 7.33 5.26 16.77
CA ALA A 286 8.17 4.17 17.25
C ALA A 286 9.38 3.93 16.32
N LEU A 287 9.16 3.87 15.02
CA LEU A 287 10.20 3.56 14.03
C LEU A 287 11.25 4.67 13.89
N ALA A 288 10.86 5.94 14.06
CA ALA A 288 11.78 7.07 14.03
C ALA A 288 12.61 7.17 15.32
N GLY A 289 12.00 6.87 16.48
CA GLY A 289 12.61 7.14 17.79
C GLY A 289 13.27 5.96 18.50
N GLN A 290 12.95 4.70 18.14
CA GLN A 290 13.35 3.54 18.92
C GLN A 290 14.30 2.60 18.17
N PRO A 291 15.25 1.96 18.90
CA PRO A 291 16.06 0.88 18.33
C PRO A 291 15.18 -0.32 17.98
N LEU A 292 15.64 -1.16 17.04
CA LEU A 292 14.94 -2.40 16.71
C LEU A 292 15.13 -3.46 17.80
N PRO A 293 14.10 -4.26 18.13
CA PRO A 293 14.19 -5.30 19.15
C PRO A 293 15.06 -6.46 18.68
N GLU A 294 15.88 -7.03 19.57
CA GLU A 294 16.71 -8.19 19.26
C GLU A 294 15.92 -9.52 19.25
N SER A 295 14.75 -9.56 19.90
CA SER A 295 13.85 -10.71 19.91
C SER A 295 12.38 -10.26 19.96
N ASP A 296 11.45 -11.19 19.75
CA ASP A 296 10.00 -10.94 19.80
C ASP A 296 9.44 -10.88 21.22
N ASP A 297 10.31 -11.07 22.25
CA ASP A 297 9.92 -11.22 23.64
C ASP A 297 9.80 -9.86 24.35
N VAL A 298 8.61 -9.54 24.83
CA VAL A 298 8.28 -8.26 25.50
C VAL A 298 8.13 -8.44 26.99
N ALA A 299 8.76 -7.56 27.77
CA ALA A 299 8.46 -7.39 29.19
C ALA A 299 7.35 -6.36 29.37
N VAL A 300 6.36 -6.65 30.19
CA VAL A 300 5.32 -5.71 30.62
C VAL A 300 5.52 -5.39 32.11
N VAL A 301 5.71 -4.10 32.42
CA VAL A 301 5.83 -3.60 33.82
C VAL A 301 4.65 -2.67 34.08
N THR A 302 3.89 -2.92 35.18
CA THR A 302 2.68 -2.16 35.46
C THR A 302 2.45 -1.97 36.97
N ASN A 303 1.75 -0.88 37.35
CA ASN A 303 1.21 -0.71 38.73
C ASN A 303 -0.27 -1.10 38.84
N ALA A 304 -0.85 -1.66 37.76
CA ALA A 304 -2.28 -1.95 37.68
C ALA A 304 -2.55 -3.25 36.94
N GLY A 305 -3.04 -4.27 37.62
CA GLY A 305 -3.26 -5.60 37.05
C GLY A 305 -4.20 -5.63 35.85
N GLY A 306 -5.28 -4.83 35.84
CA GLY A 306 -6.22 -4.76 34.71
C GLY A 306 -5.57 -4.30 33.38
N PRO A 307 -4.92 -3.13 33.34
CA PRO A 307 -4.14 -2.69 32.16
C PRO A 307 -2.99 -3.64 31.78
N GLY A 308 -2.33 -4.27 32.76
CA GLY A 308 -1.32 -5.30 32.51
C GLY A 308 -1.90 -6.50 31.73
N VAL A 309 -3.12 -6.94 32.06
CA VAL A 309 -3.82 -8.00 31.33
C VAL A 309 -4.18 -7.53 29.91
N MET A 310 -4.62 -6.27 29.74
CA MET A 310 -4.90 -5.70 28.40
C MET A 310 -3.63 -5.68 27.53
N ALA A 311 -2.48 -5.29 28.10
CA ALA A 311 -1.21 -5.35 27.40
C ALA A 311 -0.85 -6.80 27.00
N THR A 312 -1.07 -7.76 27.90
CA THR A 312 -0.84 -9.19 27.61
C THR A 312 -1.73 -9.72 26.49
N ASP A 313 -3.02 -9.35 26.50
CA ASP A 313 -3.93 -9.73 25.41
C ASP A 313 -3.46 -9.14 24.07
N ALA A 314 -3.00 -7.88 24.07
CA ALA A 314 -2.46 -7.22 22.89
C ALA A 314 -1.18 -7.88 22.38
N VAL A 315 -0.27 -8.35 23.26
CA VAL A 315 0.90 -9.16 22.88
C VAL A 315 0.46 -10.45 22.17
N GLY A 316 -0.59 -11.11 22.68
CA GLY A 316 -1.14 -12.31 22.07
C GLY A 316 -1.81 -12.10 20.69
N ASP A 317 -2.29 -10.89 20.43
CA ASP A 317 -2.88 -10.50 19.14
C ASP A 317 -1.84 -10.00 18.11
N ALA A 318 -0.64 -9.62 18.58
CA ALA A 318 0.49 -9.16 17.79
C ALA A 318 1.43 -10.33 17.41
N GLY A 319 2.47 -10.06 16.63
CA GLY A 319 3.56 -11.00 16.33
C GLY A 319 4.57 -11.20 17.47
N LEU A 320 4.29 -10.64 18.63
CA LEU A 320 5.14 -10.62 19.81
C LEU A 320 4.83 -11.77 20.80
N SER A 321 5.72 -11.99 21.77
CA SER A 321 5.56 -12.95 22.86
C SER A 321 5.87 -12.32 24.20
N LEU A 322 5.27 -12.81 25.29
CA LEU A 322 5.69 -12.41 26.61
C LEU A 322 7.04 -13.03 26.98
N ALA A 323 8.02 -12.22 27.37
CA ALA A 323 9.32 -12.69 27.82
C ALA A 323 9.19 -13.65 29.00
N SER A 324 9.91 -14.76 28.94
CA SER A 324 10.07 -15.70 30.05
C SER A 324 11.36 -15.37 30.80
N PHE A 325 11.25 -14.64 31.91
CA PHE A 325 12.41 -14.18 32.64
C PHE A 325 13.32 -15.32 33.15
N SER A 326 14.60 -15.05 33.17
CA SER A 326 15.60 -15.93 33.74
C SER A 326 15.38 -16.08 35.26
N GLN A 327 15.88 -17.18 35.87
CA GLN A 327 15.79 -17.39 37.31
C GLN A 327 16.50 -16.26 38.08
N ALA A 328 17.60 -15.74 37.57
CA ALA A 328 18.34 -14.64 38.17
C ALA A 328 17.48 -13.35 38.24
N THR A 329 16.76 -13.04 37.15
CA THR A 329 15.82 -11.91 37.09
C THR A 329 14.66 -12.09 38.06
N LEU A 330 14.08 -13.29 38.16
CA LEU A 330 13.01 -13.59 39.11
C LEU A 330 13.48 -13.47 40.55
N ASP A 331 14.69 -13.95 40.87
CA ASP A 331 15.28 -13.86 42.20
C ASP A 331 15.53 -12.37 42.56
N GLN A 332 16.06 -11.57 41.63
CA GLN A 332 16.31 -10.15 41.82
C GLN A 332 14.98 -9.37 42.01
N LEU A 333 13.99 -9.58 41.14
CA LEU A 333 12.65 -8.97 41.31
C LEU A 333 12.03 -9.35 42.66
N GLY A 334 12.24 -10.60 43.12
CA GLY A 334 11.76 -11.07 44.40
C GLY A 334 12.47 -10.41 45.62
N GLU A 335 13.71 -9.94 45.45
CA GLU A 335 14.44 -9.18 46.48
C GLU A 335 14.05 -7.69 46.48
N GLU A 336 13.77 -7.09 45.30
CA GLU A 336 13.51 -5.67 45.13
C GLU A 336 12.04 -5.30 45.33
N LEU A 337 11.11 -6.22 45.00
CA LEU A 337 9.69 -5.95 45.07
C LEU A 337 9.04 -6.54 46.32
N PRO A 338 7.94 -5.95 46.85
CA PRO A 338 7.24 -6.49 47.99
C PRO A 338 6.63 -7.87 47.70
N GLU A 339 6.50 -8.73 48.71
CA GLU A 339 5.94 -10.10 48.61
C GLU A 339 4.55 -10.16 47.95
N THR A 340 3.84 -9.04 47.89
CA THR A 340 2.52 -8.91 47.26
C THR A 340 2.60 -8.59 45.79
N ALA A 341 3.77 -8.21 45.27
CA ALA A 341 3.98 -7.93 43.85
C ALA A 341 3.97 -9.23 43.01
N ASN A 342 3.60 -9.10 41.76
CA ASN A 342 3.81 -10.18 40.79
C ASN A 342 5.17 -9.98 40.09
N ILE A 343 6.10 -10.89 40.31
CA ILE A 343 7.45 -10.87 39.72
C ILE A 343 7.52 -11.57 38.35
N TYR A 344 6.44 -12.21 37.94
CA TYR A 344 6.34 -12.83 36.61
C TYR A 344 5.82 -11.80 35.59
N ASN A 345 6.04 -12.07 34.30
CA ASN A 345 5.55 -11.21 33.25
C ASN A 345 4.04 -11.40 32.99
N PRO A 346 3.20 -10.34 33.11
CA PRO A 346 3.52 -8.95 33.46
C PRO A 346 3.98 -8.77 34.89
N VAL A 347 5.04 -7.97 35.10
CA VAL A 347 5.51 -7.56 36.45
C VAL A 347 4.53 -6.52 36.99
N ASP A 348 3.80 -6.87 38.07
CA ASP A 348 2.89 -5.92 38.72
C ASP A 348 3.54 -5.39 40.00
N VAL A 349 4.02 -4.15 39.95
CA VAL A 349 4.67 -3.45 41.08
C VAL A 349 3.69 -2.92 42.09
N ILE A 350 2.39 -3.10 41.89
CA ILE A 350 1.24 -2.72 42.72
C ILE A 350 0.99 -1.21 42.81
N GLY A 351 -0.29 -0.84 43.05
CA GLY A 351 -0.80 0.53 43.00
C GLY A 351 -0.25 1.53 44.03
N ASP A 352 0.60 1.10 45.00
CA ASP A 352 1.31 1.96 45.92
C ASP A 352 2.81 2.11 45.58
N ALA A 353 3.19 1.70 44.36
CA ALA A 353 4.56 1.82 43.88
C ALA A 353 4.96 3.28 43.68
N ASP A 354 6.10 3.63 44.25
CA ASP A 354 6.81 4.87 44.03
C ASP A 354 7.75 4.76 42.81
N VAL A 355 8.44 5.84 42.48
CA VAL A 355 9.35 5.90 41.34
C VAL A 355 10.53 4.93 41.49
N ASP A 356 11.07 4.73 42.69
CA ASP A 356 12.22 3.85 42.93
C ASP A 356 11.85 2.38 42.65
N ARG A 357 10.64 1.98 43.06
CA ARG A 357 10.13 0.63 42.78
C ARG A 357 9.91 0.37 41.28
N PHE A 358 9.39 1.35 40.55
CA PHE A 358 9.31 1.24 39.08
C PHE A 358 10.70 1.19 38.46
N ALA A 359 11.63 2.04 38.88
CA ALA A 359 13.00 2.05 38.40
C ALA A 359 13.67 0.68 38.54
N ALA A 360 13.57 0.07 39.71
CA ALA A 360 14.12 -1.25 39.99
C ALA A 360 13.49 -2.33 39.08
N ALA A 361 12.17 -2.35 38.94
CA ALA A 361 11.47 -3.33 38.12
C ALA A 361 11.79 -3.18 36.62
N ILE A 362 11.87 -1.93 36.10
CA ILE A 362 12.22 -1.65 34.70
C ILE A 362 13.67 -2.05 34.44
N ASP A 363 14.60 -1.65 35.32
CA ASP A 363 16.02 -1.97 35.18
C ASP A 363 16.28 -3.47 35.16
N THR A 364 15.68 -4.19 36.13
CA THR A 364 15.80 -5.64 36.21
C THR A 364 15.17 -6.37 35.01
N ALA A 365 14.00 -5.92 34.56
CA ALA A 365 13.35 -6.50 33.37
C ALA A 365 14.14 -6.26 32.09
N LEU A 366 14.65 -5.04 31.88
CA LEU A 366 15.45 -4.71 30.69
C LEU A 366 16.85 -5.37 30.71
N SER A 367 17.38 -5.68 31.90
CA SER A 367 18.64 -6.42 32.05
C SER A 367 18.53 -7.89 31.62
N ASP A 368 17.33 -8.47 31.58
CA ASP A 368 17.15 -9.87 31.18
C ASP A 368 17.49 -10.09 29.71
N PRO A 369 18.36 -11.06 29.38
CA PRO A 369 18.78 -11.32 28.02
C PRO A 369 17.65 -11.88 27.12
N THR A 370 16.54 -12.36 27.69
CA THR A 370 15.40 -12.83 26.90
C THR A 370 14.51 -11.69 26.45
N VAL A 371 14.61 -10.51 27.07
CA VAL A 371 13.75 -9.36 26.79
C VAL A 371 14.29 -8.59 25.58
N GLY A 372 13.51 -8.56 24.51
CA GLY A 372 13.80 -7.76 23.32
C GLY A 372 13.22 -6.34 23.36
N ALA A 373 12.09 -6.15 24.06
CA ALA A 373 11.41 -4.86 24.20
C ALA A 373 10.65 -4.77 25.52
N ALA A 374 10.22 -3.57 25.94
CA ALA A 374 9.38 -3.41 27.11
C ALA A 374 8.17 -2.49 26.86
N CYS A 375 7.05 -2.84 27.50
CA CYS A 375 5.86 -2.00 27.60
C CYS A 375 5.65 -1.59 29.06
N ILE A 376 5.74 -0.27 29.33
CA ILE A 376 5.56 0.27 30.68
C ILE A 376 4.15 0.86 30.80
N VAL A 377 3.34 0.29 31.68
CA VAL A 377 1.94 0.68 31.87
C VAL A 377 1.74 1.29 33.24
N SER A 378 1.30 2.54 33.33
CA SER A 378 1.03 3.20 34.59
C SER A 378 -0.34 3.86 34.65
N CYS A 379 -1.05 3.61 35.76
CA CYS A 379 -2.25 4.34 36.14
C CYS A 379 -1.92 5.41 37.16
N PRO A 380 -2.69 6.52 37.24
CA PRO A 380 -2.46 7.58 38.24
C PRO A 380 -2.58 7.05 39.68
N VAL A 381 -1.60 7.36 40.51
CA VAL A 381 -1.57 7.03 41.94
C VAL A 381 -1.09 8.24 42.73
N ALA A 382 -1.31 8.24 44.04
CA ALA A 382 -0.98 9.40 44.88
C ALA A 382 0.52 9.53 45.23
N VAL A 383 1.29 8.48 44.99
CA VAL A 383 2.70 8.35 45.43
C VAL A 383 3.71 8.46 44.28
N LEU A 384 3.23 8.62 43.04
CA LEU A 384 4.03 8.68 41.81
C LEU A 384 3.40 9.67 40.84
N THR A 385 4.19 10.56 40.27
CA THR A 385 3.79 11.38 39.12
C THR A 385 4.26 10.74 37.80
N PHE A 386 3.57 11.04 36.70
CA PHE A 386 3.98 10.54 35.39
C PHE A 386 5.31 11.15 34.93
N GLU A 387 5.60 12.41 35.37
CA GLU A 387 6.84 13.12 35.03
C GLU A 387 8.05 12.43 35.69
N GLU A 388 7.94 12.02 36.97
CA GLU A 388 9.00 11.27 37.63
C GLU A 388 9.25 9.93 36.97
N LEU A 389 8.17 9.22 36.56
CA LEU A 389 8.27 7.94 35.86
C LEU A 389 8.83 8.09 34.45
N ALA A 390 8.44 9.15 33.70
CA ALA A 390 8.97 9.42 32.38
C ALA A 390 10.49 9.64 32.42
N ALA A 391 11.00 10.41 33.38
CA ALA A 391 12.43 10.63 33.52
C ALA A 391 13.21 9.32 33.77
N VAL A 392 12.66 8.43 34.60
CA VAL A 392 13.25 7.10 34.84
C VAL A 392 13.21 6.23 33.59
N ILE A 393 12.09 6.22 32.87
CA ILE A 393 11.97 5.43 31.62
C ILE A 393 13.01 5.87 30.60
N VAL A 394 13.19 7.18 30.39
CA VAL A 394 14.21 7.75 29.49
C VAL A 394 15.61 7.29 29.91
N GLU A 395 15.94 7.38 31.23
CA GLU A 395 17.24 6.94 31.76
C GLU A 395 17.46 5.44 31.46
N LYS A 396 16.49 4.60 31.82
CA LYS A 396 16.63 3.14 31.69
C LYS A 396 16.62 2.66 30.26
N GLN A 397 15.83 3.27 29.38
CA GLN A 397 15.87 2.99 27.95
C GLN A 397 17.26 3.29 27.37
N ALA A 398 17.83 4.47 27.69
CA ALA A 398 19.15 4.85 27.23
C ALA A 398 20.29 3.94 27.79
N GLU A 399 20.16 3.45 29.05
CA GLU A 399 21.13 2.53 29.66
C GLU A 399 21.14 1.15 28.97
N HIS A 400 19.97 0.61 28.62
CA HIS A 400 19.83 -0.74 28.10
C HIS A 400 19.81 -0.78 26.55
N GLY A 401 19.49 0.32 25.87
CA GLY A 401 19.40 0.39 24.40
C GLY A 401 18.33 -0.51 23.79
N LYS A 402 17.31 -0.90 24.58
CA LYS A 402 16.18 -1.71 24.11
C LYS A 402 14.96 -0.83 23.86
N PRO A 403 14.11 -1.16 22.86
CA PRO A 403 12.91 -0.37 22.60
C PRO A 403 11.91 -0.44 23.74
N VAL A 404 11.32 0.71 24.06
CA VAL A 404 10.31 0.87 25.11
C VAL A 404 9.12 1.64 24.55
N ALA A 405 7.91 1.13 24.77
CA ALA A 405 6.68 1.87 24.57
C ALA A 405 5.94 2.08 25.89
N VAL A 406 5.35 3.25 26.07
CA VAL A 406 4.75 3.64 27.33
C VAL A 406 3.24 3.78 27.22
N CYS A 407 2.51 3.31 28.21
CA CYS A 407 1.08 3.52 28.34
C CYS A 407 0.78 4.26 29.66
N PHE A 408 0.56 5.57 29.57
CA PHE A 408 0.10 6.38 30.69
C PHE A 408 -1.42 6.56 30.61
N MET A 409 -2.14 5.85 31.45
CA MET A 409 -3.60 5.89 31.51
C MET A 409 -4.10 7.13 32.31
N GLY A 410 -3.62 8.31 31.89
CA GLY A 410 -3.97 9.62 32.43
C GLY A 410 -4.51 10.56 31.34
N GLY A 411 -5.13 11.64 31.76
CA GLY A 411 -5.54 12.73 30.88
C GLY A 411 -4.49 13.85 30.88
N ASP A 412 -4.90 15.06 31.27
CA ASP A 412 -3.99 16.23 31.33
C ASP A 412 -2.75 16.02 32.22
N SER A 413 -2.86 15.16 33.25
CA SER A 413 -1.74 14.78 34.11
C SER A 413 -0.63 13.99 33.41
N ALA A 414 -0.86 13.46 32.23
CA ALA A 414 0.16 12.72 31.48
C ALA A 414 0.85 13.57 30.39
N ARG A 415 0.37 14.80 30.12
CA ARG A 415 0.82 15.60 28.97
C ARG A 415 2.31 15.96 29.04
N GLU A 416 2.79 16.55 30.15
CA GLU A 416 4.20 16.94 30.32
C GLU A 416 5.13 15.72 30.28
N ALA A 417 4.66 14.59 30.83
CA ALA A 417 5.38 13.33 30.79
C ALA A 417 5.47 12.75 29.37
N GLN A 418 4.38 12.86 28.58
CA GLN A 418 4.39 12.47 27.17
C GLN A 418 5.33 13.33 26.34
N GLU A 419 5.34 14.65 26.54
CA GLU A 419 6.29 15.56 25.89
C GLU A 419 7.74 15.18 26.21
N THR A 420 8.05 14.82 27.45
CA THR A 420 9.38 14.36 27.88
C THR A 420 9.77 13.06 27.18
N LEU A 421 8.86 12.09 27.10
CA LEU A 421 9.11 10.81 26.45
C LEU A 421 9.29 10.99 24.93
N ASN A 422 8.40 11.76 24.28
CA ASN A 422 8.47 12.03 22.84
C ASN A 422 9.78 12.75 22.47
N ALA A 423 10.24 13.71 23.28
CA ALA A 423 11.52 14.37 23.07
C ALA A 423 12.73 13.42 23.18
N ALA A 424 12.57 12.27 23.81
CA ALA A 424 13.56 11.19 23.88
C ALA A 424 13.30 10.07 22.85
N GLY A 425 12.37 10.25 21.93
CA GLY A 425 11.97 9.25 20.93
C GLY A 425 11.20 8.06 21.50
N ILE A 426 10.63 8.16 22.71
CA ILE A 426 9.88 7.08 23.36
C ILE A 426 8.39 7.32 23.16
N PRO A 427 7.67 6.48 22.40
CA PRO A 427 6.26 6.70 22.12
C PRO A 427 5.40 6.45 23.37
N ALA A 428 4.43 7.34 23.61
CA ALA A 428 3.57 7.29 24.79
C ALA A 428 2.09 7.35 24.41
N TYR A 429 1.31 6.40 24.92
CA TYR A 429 -0.08 6.18 24.58
C TYR A 429 -0.99 6.13 25.80
N PHE A 430 -2.30 6.29 25.59
CA PHE A 430 -3.30 6.00 26.62
C PHE A 430 -3.70 4.51 26.65
N ASP A 431 -3.65 3.81 25.53
CA ASP A 431 -4.14 2.43 25.37
C ASP A 431 -2.95 1.45 25.28
N PRO A 432 -2.89 0.42 26.16
CA PRO A 432 -1.85 -0.60 26.11
C PRO A 432 -1.74 -1.31 24.74
N ALA A 433 -2.85 -1.50 24.05
CA ALA A 433 -2.83 -2.15 22.73
C ALA A 433 -2.12 -1.31 21.67
N ARG A 434 -2.14 0.02 21.78
CA ARG A 434 -1.37 0.91 20.88
C ARG A 434 0.13 0.79 21.15
N ALA A 435 0.51 0.79 22.46
CA ALA A 435 1.90 0.62 22.86
C ALA A 435 2.49 -0.72 22.36
N ILE A 436 1.72 -1.79 22.46
CA ILE A 436 2.17 -3.10 21.96
C ILE A 436 2.24 -3.13 20.42
N ARG A 437 1.29 -2.54 19.70
CA ARG A 437 1.35 -2.48 18.22
C ARG A 437 2.52 -1.66 17.72
N SER A 438 2.91 -0.60 18.42
CA SER A 438 4.10 0.18 18.05
C SER A 438 5.39 -0.63 18.22
N LEU A 439 5.49 -1.48 19.25
CA LEU A 439 6.59 -2.44 19.40
C LEU A 439 6.54 -3.54 18.31
N ASP A 440 5.34 -3.98 17.91
CA ASP A 440 5.19 -4.95 16.82
C ASP A 440 5.62 -4.37 15.47
N ALA A 441 5.37 -3.09 15.22
CA ALA A 441 5.87 -2.40 14.03
C ALA A 441 7.41 -2.41 13.93
N LEU A 442 8.11 -2.23 15.07
CA LEU A 442 9.57 -2.36 15.13
C LEU A 442 10.04 -3.78 14.79
N ARG A 443 9.35 -4.81 15.31
CA ARG A 443 9.62 -6.22 14.98
C ARG A 443 9.36 -6.50 13.51
N GLU A 444 8.23 -6.04 12.97
CA GLU A 444 7.89 -6.24 11.56
C GLU A 444 8.94 -5.61 10.64
N PHE A 445 9.40 -4.41 10.95
CA PHE A 445 10.46 -3.76 10.18
C PHE A 445 11.79 -4.52 10.29
N ARG A 446 12.22 -4.94 11.50
CA ARG A 446 13.42 -5.79 11.69
C ARG A 446 13.36 -7.02 10.80
N ASP A 447 12.22 -7.72 10.81
CA ASP A 447 12.04 -8.96 10.06
C ASP A 447 12.02 -8.72 8.55
N SER A 448 11.44 -7.59 8.09
CA SER A 448 11.41 -7.23 6.67
C SER A 448 12.77 -6.73 6.17
N SER A 449 13.47 -5.90 6.93
CA SER A 449 14.78 -5.35 6.55
C SER A 449 15.87 -6.41 6.45
N THR A 450 15.76 -7.51 7.22
CA THR A 450 16.71 -8.64 7.19
C THR A 450 16.32 -9.75 6.24
N ARG A 451 15.16 -9.65 5.56
CA ARG A 451 14.66 -10.69 4.65
C ARG A 451 15.49 -10.74 3.38
N GLU A 452 16.14 -11.86 3.13
CA GLU A 452 16.78 -12.15 1.84
C GLU A 452 15.70 -12.52 0.82
N TYR A 453 15.73 -11.87 -0.34
CA TYR A 453 14.86 -12.19 -1.46
C TYR A 453 15.65 -12.96 -2.51
N ASP A 454 15.22 -14.18 -2.80
CA ASP A 454 15.74 -14.90 -3.94
C ASP A 454 15.38 -14.14 -5.24
N PRO A 455 16.30 -13.98 -6.18
CA PRO A 455 15.98 -13.42 -7.48
C PRO A 455 14.91 -14.28 -8.16
N ALA A 456 14.06 -13.66 -8.95
CA ALA A 456 13.06 -14.39 -9.72
C ALA A 456 13.76 -15.48 -10.55
N ALA A 457 13.28 -16.73 -10.43
CA ALA A 457 13.83 -17.83 -11.19
C ALA A 457 13.65 -17.54 -12.70
N GLU A 458 14.74 -17.61 -13.44
CA GLU A 458 14.70 -17.59 -14.90
C GLU A 458 14.54 -19.02 -15.41
N TYR A 459 13.63 -19.22 -16.34
CA TYR A 459 13.36 -20.52 -16.95
C TYR A 459 13.75 -20.49 -18.41
N ASP A 460 14.68 -21.35 -18.82
CA ASP A 460 15.20 -21.42 -20.20
C ASP A 460 14.17 -21.95 -21.21
N ASP A 461 13.11 -22.58 -20.74
CA ASP A 461 12.04 -23.20 -21.55
C ASP A 461 10.79 -22.32 -21.72
N VAL A 462 10.91 -21.02 -21.45
CA VAL A 462 9.86 -20.02 -21.66
C VAL A 462 10.07 -19.33 -23.02
N ASP A 463 9.00 -19.24 -23.81
CA ASP A 463 8.96 -18.49 -25.08
C ASP A 463 8.13 -17.19 -24.90
N PRO A 464 8.77 -16.07 -24.47
CA PRO A 464 8.05 -14.80 -24.25
C PRO A 464 7.51 -14.18 -25.53
N ASP A 465 8.07 -14.49 -26.69
CA ASP A 465 7.64 -13.94 -27.96
C ASP A 465 6.34 -14.60 -28.42
N ALA A 466 6.23 -15.93 -28.30
CA ALA A 466 4.98 -16.66 -28.53
C ALA A 466 3.86 -16.18 -27.59
N VAL A 467 4.18 -15.96 -26.30
CA VAL A 467 3.22 -15.42 -25.34
C VAL A 467 2.72 -14.03 -25.76
N ARG A 468 3.62 -13.15 -26.16
CA ARG A 468 3.28 -11.79 -26.59
C ARG A 468 2.39 -11.80 -27.85
N GLU A 469 2.67 -12.69 -28.79
CA GLU A 469 1.85 -12.85 -30.00
C GLU A 469 0.42 -13.29 -29.66
N ILE A 470 0.26 -14.31 -28.80
CA ILE A 470 -1.05 -14.78 -28.32
C ILE A 470 -1.85 -13.66 -27.66
N LEU A 471 -1.20 -12.89 -26.78
CA LEU A 471 -1.84 -11.78 -26.06
C LEU A 471 -2.22 -10.64 -27.00
N GLN A 472 -1.38 -10.30 -27.97
CA GLN A 472 -1.65 -9.26 -28.97
C GLN A 472 -2.81 -9.66 -29.89
N GLU A 473 -2.88 -10.92 -30.32
CA GLU A 473 -4.01 -11.42 -31.12
C GLU A 473 -5.33 -11.35 -30.36
N ALA A 474 -5.35 -11.75 -29.07
CA ALA A 474 -6.52 -11.66 -28.21
C ALA A 474 -6.96 -10.20 -28.04
N ALA A 475 -6.03 -9.30 -27.74
CA ALA A 475 -6.30 -7.85 -27.62
C ALA A 475 -6.80 -7.25 -28.94
N GLY A 476 -6.23 -7.66 -30.08
CA GLY A 476 -6.67 -7.22 -31.43
C GLY A 476 -8.10 -7.64 -31.78
N ARG A 477 -8.60 -8.72 -31.17
CA ARG A 477 -10.01 -9.14 -31.26
C ARG A 477 -10.93 -8.42 -30.26
N GLY A 478 -10.38 -7.58 -29.38
CA GLY A 478 -11.12 -6.92 -28.29
C GLY A 478 -11.52 -7.87 -27.17
N GLU A 479 -10.84 -9.01 -27.03
CA GLU A 479 -11.12 -10.02 -26.01
C GLU A 479 -10.32 -9.71 -24.75
N THR A 480 -11.00 -9.73 -23.61
CA THR A 480 -10.39 -9.60 -22.27
C THR A 480 -10.13 -10.96 -21.62
N ARG A 481 -10.42 -12.05 -22.33
CA ARG A 481 -10.27 -13.43 -21.85
C ARG A 481 -9.67 -14.30 -22.94
N ILE A 482 -8.69 -15.09 -22.55
CA ILE A 482 -8.05 -16.08 -23.42
C ILE A 482 -8.88 -17.36 -23.38
N GLY A 483 -9.20 -17.90 -24.55
CA GLY A 483 -9.98 -19.12 -24.72
C GLY A 483 -9.13 -20.38 -24.72
N VAL A 484 -9.11 -21.08 -25.86
CA VAL A 484 -8.29 -22.28 -26.06
C VAL A 484 -6.80 -21.98 -26.16
N GLU A 485 -6.46 -20.80 -26.60
CA GLU A 485 -5.10 -20.25 -26.67
C GLU A 485 -4.40 -20.23 -25.29
N ALA A 486 -5.16 -20.36 -24.21
CA ALA A 486 -4.60 -20.52 -22.87
C ALA A 486 -3.70 -21.77 -22.74
N MET A 487 -3.96 -22.83 -23.54
CA MET A 487 -3.10 -24.03 -23.58
C MET A 487 -1.79 -23.72 -24.27
N ASP A 488 -1.82 -22.99 -25.37
CA ASP A 488 -0.62 -22.58 -26.11
C ASP A 488 0.22 -21.61 -25.25
N LEU A 489 -0.42 -20.71 -24.52
CA LEU A 489 0.25 -19.81 -23.58
C LEU A 489 0.91 -20.58 -22.45
N LEU A 490 0.24 -21.55 -21.83
CA LEU A 490 0.83 -22.42 -20.78
C LEU A 490 1.99 -23.23 -21.34
N SER A 491 1.87 -23.76 -22.56
CA SER A 491 2.94 -24.49 -23.23
C SER A 491 4.16 -23.62 -23.51
N ALA A 492 3.95 -22.36 -23.91
CA ALA A 492 5.02 -21.38 -24.10
C ALA A 492 5.76 -21.01 -22.82
N TYR A 493 5.13 -21.23 -21.64
CA TYR A 493 5.76 -21.13 -20.32
C TYR A 493 6.35 -22.47 -19.81
N GLY A 494 6.53 -23.48 -20.67
CA GLY A 494 7.04 -24.78 -20.29
C GLY A 494 6.11 -25.58 -19.35
N ILE A 495 4.87 -25.13 -19.17
CA ILE A 495 3.88 -25.80 -18.31
C ILE A 495 3.25 -26.95 -19.11
N PRO A 496 3.36 -28.21 -18.64
CA PRO A 496 2.76 -29.33 -19.35
C PRO A 496 1.25 -29.19 -19.54
N VAL A 497 0.80 -29.25 -20.76
CA VAL A 497 -0.63 -29.22 -21.12
C VAL A 497 -1.05 -30.55 -21.76
N PRO A 498 -2.32 -30.95 -21.63
CA PRO A 498 -2.82 -32.12 -22.31
C PRO A 498 -2.82 -31.92 -23.82
N ASP A 499 -2.49 -32.96 -24.58
CA ASP A 499 -2.63 -32.96 -26.03
C ASP A 499 -4.07 -32.69 -26.45
N GLY A 500 -4.30 -31.88 -27.50
CA GLY A 500 -5.61 -31.57 -27.97
C GLY A 500 -5.64 -30.66 -29.18
N ALA A 501 -6.80 -30.56 -29.78
CA ALA A 501 -7.03 -29.66 -30.90
C ALA A 501 -8.46 -29.11 -30.92
N VAL A 502 -8.61 -27.93 -31.53
CA VAL A 502 -9.91 -27.35 -31.89
C VAL A 502 -10.31 -27.90 -33.24
N VAL A 503 -11.50 -28.49 -33.35
CA VAL A 503 -11.98 -29.15 -34.56
C VAL A 503 -13.36 -28.68 -34.95
N ASP A 504 -13.63 -28.69 -36.26
CA ASP A 504 -14.86 -28.18 -36.84
C ASP A 504 -15.88 -29.26 -37.21
N SER A 505 -15.43 -30.50 -37.30
CA SER A 505 -16.29 -31.62 -37.74
C SER A 505 -16.17 -32.85 -36.80
N PRO A 506 -17.20 -33.72 -36.81
CA PRO A 506 -17.13 -34.98 -36.08
C PRO A 506 -16.05 -35.93 -36.59
N ASP A 507 -15.69 -35.84 -37.88
CA ASP A 507 -14.66 -36.71 -38.47
C ASP A 507 -13.26 -36.25 -38.03
N ASP A 508 -12.97 -34.95 -38.04
CA ASP A 508 -11.73 -34.37 -37.49
C ASP A 508 -11.59 -34.68 -36.01
N ALA A 509 -12.70 -34.58 -35.25
CA ALA A 509 -12.75 -34.91 -33.85
C ALA A 509 -12.36 -36.38 -33.56
N ARG A 510 -12.76 -37.29 -34.48
CA ARG A 510 -12.40 -38.72 -34.37
C ARG A 510 -10.92 -38.92 -34.67
N GLU A 511 -10.40 -38.28 -35.72
CA GLU A 511 -8.99 -38.37 -36.10
C GLU A 511 -8.07 -37.89 -34.96
N VAL A 512 -8.36 -36.73 -34.39
CA VAL A 512 -7.61 -36.20 -33.24
C VAL A 512 -7.73 -37.11 -32.01
N ALA A 513 -8.92 -37.65 -31.73
CA ALA A 513 -9.11 -38.55 -30.60
C ALA A 513 -8.37 -39.90 -30.78
N GLU A 514 -8.22 -40.38 -32.03
CA GLU A 514 -7.44 -41.60 -32.32
C GLU A 514 -5.92 -41.36 -32.22
N SER A 515 -5.46 -40.13 -32.42
CA SER A 515 -4.05 -39.75 -32.26
C SER A 515 -3.61 -39.60 -30.80
N ILE A 516 -4.56 -39.37 -29.88
CA ILE A 516 -4.30 -39.20 -28.45
C ILE A 516 -4.30 -40.57 -27.74
N ASP A 517 -3.27 -40.81 -26.92
CA ASP A 517 -3.20 -42.06 -26.15
C ASP A 517 -3.94 -41.91 -24.81
N GLY A 518 -5.11 -42.56 -24.70
CA GLY A 518 -5.93 -42.55 -23.48
C GLY A 518 -7.38 -42.14 -23.70
N ASP A 519 -8.04 -41.81 -22.62
CA ASP A 519 -9.42 -41.32 -22.63
C ASP A 519 -9.46 -39.85 -23.04
N VAL A 520 -10.42 -39.47 -23.86
CA VAL A 520 -10.58 -38.10 -24.37
C VAL A 520 -11.85 -37.44 -23.87
N VAL A 521 -11.80 -36.13 -23.66
CA VAL A 521 -12.95 -35.29 -23.31
C VAL A 521 -13.21 -34.28 -24.41
N MET A 522 -14.44 -34.22 -24.89
CA MET A 522 -14.91 -33.20 -25.82
C MET A 522 -15.62 -32.09 -25.06
N LYS A 523 -15.26 -30.84 -25.37
CA LYS A 523 -15.89 -29.64 -24.76
C LYS A 523 -16.23 -28.63 -25.85
N VAL A 524 -17.33 -27.92 -25.67
CA VAL A 524 -17.68 -26.77 -26.52
C VAL A 524 -16.71 -25.63 -26.25
N VAL A 525 -16.17 -25.01 -27.30
CA VAL A 525 -15.38 -23.79 -27.23
C VAL A 525 -16.26 -22.61 -27.64
N SER A 526 -16.43 -21.67 -26.72
CA SER A 526 -17.20 -20.44 -26.95
C SER A 526 -16.73 -19.35 -25.99
N PRO A 527 -16.56 -18.12 -26.44
CA PRO A 527 -16.25 -16.97 -25.57
C PRO A 527 -17.40 -16.67 -24.58
N ASP A 528 -18.63 -17.04 -24.92
CA ASP A 528 -19.82 -16.72 -24.13
C ASP A 528 -20.22 -17.82 -23.13
N ILE A 529 -19.59 -19.01 -23.19
CA ILE A 529 -19.85 -20.12 -22.25
C ILE A 529 -18.67 -20.34 -21.32
N LEU A 530 -18.80 -19.84 -20.09
CA LEU A 530 -17.79 -20.01 -19.04
C LEU A 530 -17.91 -21.39 -18.36
N HIS A 531 -19.12 -21.82 -18.00
CA HIS A 531 -19.37 -23.05 -17.27
C HIS A 531 -19.95 -24.15 -18.19
N LYS A 532 -19.06 -24.79 -18.95
CA LYS A 532 -19.43 -25.79 -19.96
C LYS A 532 -20.12 -27.03 -19.40
N SER A 533 -19.85 -27.37 -18.12
CA SER A 533 -20.46 -28.51 -17.42
C SER A 533 -21.92 -28.27 -17.09
N ASP A 534 -22.33 -27.03 -16.76
CA ASP A 534 -23.67 -26.70 -16.29
C ASP A 534 -24.71 -26.79 -17.40
N ILE A 535 -24.28 -26.62 -18.64
CA ILE A 535 -25.15 -26.76 -19.83
C ILE A 535 -25.01 -28.13 -20.52
N GLY A 536 -24.30 -29.07 -19.90
CA GLY A 536 -24.07 -30.39 -20.51
C GLY A 536 -23.15 -30.35 -21.76
N ALA A 537 -22.35 -29.29 -21.93
CA ALA A 537 -21.48 -29.06 -23.08
C ALA A 537 -20.10 -29.74 -22.92
N SER A 538 -20.01 -30.83 -22.19
CA SER A 538 -18.84 -31.69 -22.04
C SER A 538 -19.22 -33.15 -22.15
N ALA A 539 -18.46 -33.95 -22.90
CA ALA A 539 -18.65 -35.37 -23.04
C ALA A 539 -17.30 -36.10 -22.93
N SER A 540 -17.23 -37.17 -22.16
CA SER A 540 -16.08 -38.06 -22.07
C SER A 540 -16.32 -39.35 -22.87
N ALA A 541 -15.28 -39.83 -23.55
CA ALA A 541 -15.30 -41.11 -24.23
C ALA A 541 -14.03 -41.92 -23.90
N SER A 542 -14.22 -43.19 -23.51
CA SER A 542 -13.12 -44.15 -23.31
C SER A 542 -12.84 -44.88 -24.62
N ARG A 543 -11.57 -45.27 -24.84
CA ARG A 543 -11.11 -46.05 -25.99
C ARG A 543 -11.94 -47.32 -26.28
N THR A 544 -12.59 -47.88 -25.28
CA THR A 544 -13.42 -49.08 -25.38
C THR A 544 -14.89 -48.82 -25.70
N THR A 545 -15.33 -47.56 -25.64
CA THR A 545 -16.71 -47.21 -25.89
C THR A 545 -16.89 -46.72 -27.33
N ARG A 546 -17.73 -47.43 -28.09
CA ARG A 546 -18.14 -46.98 -29.44
C ARG A 546 -18.70 -45.56 -29.31
N TRP A 547 -18.13 -44.61 -30.06
CA TRP A 547 -18.54 -43.21 -30.10
C TRP A 547 -20.06 -43.06 -30.12
N PRO A 548 -20.67 -42.36 -29.18
CA PRO A 548 -22.10 -42.17 -29.20
C PRO A 548 -22.47 -41.41 -30.47
N ARG A 549 -23.44 -41.90 -31.24
CA ARG A 549 -24.03 -41.21 -32.40
C ARG A 549 -24.68 -39.87 -32.06
N ARG A 550 -24.41 -39.31 -30.88
CA ARG A 550 -24.97 -38.08 -30.32
C ARG A 550 -24.20 -36.79 -30.75
N THR A 551 -23.15 -36.88 -31.51
CA THR A 551 -22.48 -35.69 -32.06
C THR A 551 -23.36 -34.91 -33.03
N THR A 552 -24.35 -35.56 -33.64
CA THR A 552 -25.36 -34.93 -34.53
C THR A 552 -26.52 -34.27 -33.77
N THR A 553 -26.68 -34.48 -32.48
CA THR A 553 -27.83 -33.96 -31.72
C THR A 553 -27.54 -32.72 -30.88
N TRP A 554 -26.27 -32.31 -30.75
CA TRP A 554 -25.95 -31.08 -30.03
C TRP A 554 -26.31 -29.78 -30.77
N SER A 555 -26.39 -29.82 -32.10
CA SER A 555 -26.85 -28.66 -32.90
C SER A 555 -28.39 -28.50 -32.91
N SER A 556 -29.15 -29.52 -32.45
CA SER A 556 -30.61 -29.53 -32.58
C SER A 556 -31.38 -29.56 -31.24
N ALA A 557 -30.72 -29.67 -30.10
CA ALA A 557 -31.38 -29.78 -28.79
C ALA A 557 -31.80 -28.44 -28.17
N HIS A 558 -31.42 -27.31 -28.77
CA HIS A 558 -31.89 -25.99 -28.35
C HIS A 558 -32.69 -25.39 -29.50
N GLY A 559 -34.00 -25.57 -29.44
CA GLY A 559 -34.97 -24.99 -30.38
C GLY A 559 -34.89 -23.44 -30.41
N PRO A 560 -35.42 -22.82 -31.46
CA PRO A 560 -35.26 -21.40 -31.72
C PRO A 560 -36.10 -20.59 -30.75
N THR A 561 -35.47 -20.00 -29.73
CA THR A 561 -36.01 -18.84 -29.05
C THR A 561 -35.29 -17.63 -29.64
N SER A 562 -36.09 -16.80 -30.29
CA SER A 562 -35.78 -15.55 -30.97
C SER A 562 -34.53 -14.83 -30.49
N LEU A 563 -33.52 -14.71 -31.38
CA LEU A 563 -32.35 -13.88 -31.26
C LEU A 563 -32.26 -12.99 -32.50
N THR A 564 -32.20 -11.72 -32.26
CA THR A 564 -31.87 -10.73 -33.31
C THR A 564 -30.42 -10.92 -33.75
N PRO A 565 -30.16 -11.18 -35.04
CA PRO A 565 -28.81 -11.40 -35.52
C PRO A 565 -28.10 -10.07 -35.75
N THR A 566 -27.01 -9.82 -35.01
CA THR A 566 -25.94 -8.99 -35.54
C THR A 566 -25.03 -9.88 -36.37
N SER A 567 -24.89 -9.49 -37.62
CA SER A 567 -24.26 -10.24 -38.71
C SER A 567 -22.76 -10.44 -38.51
N SER A 568 -22.34 -11.65 -38.21
CA SER A 568 -21.10 -12.26 -38.68
C SER A 568 -21.26 -13.77 -38.67
N ALA A 569 -20.86 -14.40 -39.76
CA ALA A 569 -21.08 -15.80 -40.02
C ALA A 569 -20.42 -16.68 -38.96
N CYS A 570 -21.24 -17.28 -38.13
CA CYS A 570 -20.81 -18.19 -37.07
C CYS A 570 -20.76 -19.62 -37.63
N ARG A 571 -19.55 -20.19 -37.70
CA ARG A 571 -19.33 -21.61 -37.89
C ARG A 571 -19.13 -22.27 -36.53
N SER A 572 -19.97 -23.25 -36.18
CA SER A 572 -19.80 -24.04 -34.97
C SER A 572 -18.63 -25.00 -35.15
N ARG A 573 -17.66 -24.91 -34.25
CA ARG A 573 -16.48 -25.79 -34.20
C ARG A 573 -16.55 -26.68 -32.94
N SER A 574 -16.15 -27.93 -33.09
CA SER A 574 -16.18 -28.93 -32.00
C SER A 574 -14.77 -29.21 -31.45
N CYS A 575 -14.62 -29.27 -30.14
CA CYS A 575 -13.35 -29.46 -29.45
C CYS A 575 -13.31 -30.72 -28.59
N TRP A 576 -12.16 -31.33 -28.51
CA TRP A 576 -11.87 -32.52 -27.69
C TRP A 576 -10.72 -32.26 -26.72
N THR A 577 -10.87 -32.65 -25.46
CA THR A 577 -9.78 -32.63 -24.48
C THR A 577 -9.75 -33.95 -23.72
N SER A 578 -8.56 -34.49 -23.40
CA SER A 578 -8.39 -35.66 -22.54
C SER A 578 -8.05 -35.24 -21.11
N THR A 579 -8.72 -35.81 -20.12
CA THR A 579 -8.37 -35.63 -18.69
C THR A 579 -8.65 -36.93 -17.94
N PRO A 580 -7.79 -37.40 -17.04
CA PRO A 580 -8.12 -38.54 -16.19
C PRO A 580 -9.29 -38.18 -15.27
N ALA A 581 -10.25 -39.07 -15.16
CA ALA A 581 -11.46 -38.88 -14.36
C ALA A 581 -11.11 -38.82 -12.85
N SER A 582 -10.93 -37.64 -12.31
CA SER A 582 -11.07 -37.38 -10.88
C SER A 582 -12.08 -36.24 -10.68
N ARG A 583 -13.10 -36.55 -9.90
CA ARG A 583 -14.26 -35.68 -9.66
C ARG A 583 -13.87 -34.37 -8.98
N LEU A 584 -14.27 -33.26 -9.55
CA LEU A 584 -14.43 -32.01 -8.83
C LEU A 584 -15.90 -31.57 -8.98
N SER A 585 -16.62 -31.58 -7.86
CA SER A 585 -18.00 -31.10 -7.75
C SER A 585 -17.97 -29.69 -7.11
N SER A 586 -18.52 -28.71 -7.78
CA SER A 586 -19.02 -27.48 -7.14
C SER A 586 -20.15 -26.89 -7.97
N ALA A 587 -21.25 -26.58 -7.33
CA ALA A 587 -22.45 -26.03 -7.90
C ALA A 587 -22.49 -24.53 -7.77
N SER A 588 -22.89 -23.80 -8.83
CA SER A 588 -23.42 -22.45 -8.73
C SER A 588 -24.34 -22.10 -9.91
N THR A 589 -25.26 -21.23 -9.66
CA THR A 589 -26.45 -20.84 -10.42
C THR A 589 -26.13 -20.02 -11.67
N ALA A 590 -26.86 -20.28 -12.76
CA ALA A 590 -26.67 -19.69 -14.08
C ALA A 590 -27.66 -18.57 -14.41
N THR A 591 -27.17 -17.56 -15.12
CA THR A 591 -27.95 -16.61 -15.93
C THR A 591 -27.60 -16.77 -17.43
N ARG A 592 -28.60 -16.64 -18.29
CA ARG A 592 -28.52 -16.99 -19.73
C ARG A 592 -28.02 -15.89 -20.62
N SER A 593 -27.13 -16.20 -21.57
CA SER A 593 -26.95 -15.46 -22.82
C SER A 593 -26.37 -16.35 -23.93
N SER A 594 -26.56 -16.01 -25.19
CA SER A 594 -26.53 -16.82 -26.40
C SER A 594 -25.21 -16.72 -27.22
N VAL A 595 -24.86 -17.73 -28.03
CA VAL A 595 -23.51 -18.26 -28.27
C VAL A 595 -23.25 -18.66 -29.72
N PRO A 596 -22.00 -18.56 -30.22
CA PRO A 596 -21.36 -19.53 -31.13
C PRO A 596 -20.26 -20.38 -30.45
N SER A 597 -20.13 -21.64 -30.90
CA SER A 597 -19.42 -22.67 -30.13
C SER A 597 -18.27 -23.32 -30.91
N TYR A 598 -17.11 -23.48 -30.26
CA TYR A 598 -15.95 -24.21 -30.74
C TYR A 598 -15.67 -25.43 -29.84
N CYS A 599 -15.03 -26.48 -30.34
CA CYS A 599 -14.67 -27.68 -29.58
C CYS A 599 -13.16 -27.98 -29.64
N SER A 600 -12.52 -28.38 -28.51
CA SER A 600 -11.11 -28.78 -28.47
C SER A 600 -10.92 -30.25 -28.04
N VAL A 601 -9.82 -30.89 -28.44
CA VAL A 601 -9.46 -32.26 -28.09
C VAL A 601 -8.06 -32.28 -27.44
N SER A 602 -7.90 -32.89 -26.27
CA SER A 602 -6.62 -33.02 -25.57
C SER A 602 -6.40 -34.41 -24.94
N GLY A 603 -5.14 -34.86 -24.85
CA GLY A 603 -4.73 -36.14 -24.27
C GLY A 603 -4.21 -36.03 -22.83
N ALA A 604 -4.37 -37.06 -22.03
CA ALA A 604 -3.93 -37.08 -20.64
C ALA A 604 -2.52 -37.64 -20.50
N SER A 605 -1.57 -36.84 -20.07
CA SER A 605 -0.31 -37.32 -19.52
C SER A 605 -0.39 -37.36 -17.97
N SER A 606 0.14 -38.42 -17.35
CA SER A 606 0.12 -38.63 -15.91
C SER A 606 1.12 -37.71 -15.22
N SER A 607 0.77 -36.50 -14.84
CA SER A 607 1.56 -35.65 -13.97
C SER A 607 0.90 -35.49 -12.59
N LYS A 608 1.72 -35.54 -11.55
CA LYS A 608 1.29 -35.45 -10.14
C LYS A 608 0.66 -34.10 -9.84
N CYS A 609 -0.62 -34.10 -9.46
CA CYS A 609 -1.29 -32.91 -8.95
C CYS A 609 -0.65 -32.42 -7.64
N TRP A 610 -0.30 -31.16 -7.59
CA TRP A 610 -0.01 -30.44 -6.36
C TRP A 610 -1.32 -30.26 -5.57
N ARG A 611 -1.32 -30.73 -4.32
CA ARG A 611 -2.42 -30.48 -3.39
C ARG A 611 -2.12 -29.20 -2.62
N THR A 612 -2.89 -28.16 -2.84
CA THR A 612 -3.03 -27.07 -1.88
C THR A 612 -3.90 -27.52 -0.72
N PRO A 613 -3.57 -27.22 0.54
CA PRO A 613 -4.45 -27.51 1.67
C PRO A 613 -5.71 -26.63 1.62
N PRO A 614 -6.87 -27.12 2.09
CA PRO A 614 -8.11 -26.35 2.07
C PRO A 614 -8.04 -25.24 3.13
N PHE A 615 -8.35 -24.02 2.75
CA PHE A 615 -8.65 -22.92 3.65
C PHE A 615 -9.78 -23.29 4.60
N ALA A 616 -9.50 -23.26 5.89
CA ALA A 616 -10.50 -23.44 6.93
C ALA A 616 -11.33 -22.16 7.05
N SER A 617 -12.57 -22.17 6.57
CA SER A 617 -13.53 -21.11 6.81
C SER A 617 -13.88 -21.05 8.31
N ARG A 618 -13.49 -19.98 9.00
CA ARG A 618 -14.04 -19.67 10.34
C ARG A 618 -15.52 -19.33 10.20
N ARG A 619 -16.37 -20.21 10.69
CA ARG A 619 -17.78 -19.91 10.89
C ARG A 619 -17.95 -18.92 12.04
N SER A 620 -18.60 -17.79 11.78
CA SER A 620 -19.08 -16.84 12.77
C SER A 620 -19.98 -17.50 13.82
N ARG A 621 -19.67 -17.34 15.10
CA ARG A 621 -20.56 -17.64 16.22
C ARG A 621 -21.56 -16.49 16.39
N SER A 622 -22.71 -16.62 15.81
CA SER A 622 -23.91 -15.89 16.25
C SER A 622 -25.11 -16.84 16.12
N GLU A 623 -25.39 -17.58 17.20
CA GLU A 623 -26.69 -18.18 17.51
C GLU A 623 -26.57 -19.08 18.74
N ARG A 624 -26.61 -18.46 19.94
CA ARG A 624 -27.09 -19.10 21.17
C ARG A 624 -27.44 -18.03 22.20
N ARG A 625 -28.65 -17.49 22.08
CA ARG A 625 -29.45 -17.01 23.21
C ARG A 625 -30.92 -17.13 22.85
N ALA A 626 -31.51 -18.24 23.22
CA ALA A 626 -32.91 -18.39 23.58
C ALA A 626 -33.10 -19.81 24.16
N ARG A 627 -32.91 -19.92 25.47
CA ARG A 627 -33.69 -20.67 26.48
C ARG A 627 -33.05 -20.48 27.84
#